data_f702d2f6ddc0659367fb8601456fe99f
#
_entry.id   f702d2f6ddc0659367fb8601456fe99f
#
_cell.length_a   1.000
_cell.length_b   1.000
_cell.length_c   1.000
_cell.angle_alpha   90.00
_cell.angle_beta   90.00
_cell.angle_gamma   90.00
#
_symmetry.space_group_name_H-M   'P 1'
#
loop_
_entity.id
_entity.type
_entity.pdbx_description
1 polymer ?
#
loop_
_entity_poly.entity_id
_entity_poly.type
_entity_poly.pdbx_seq_one_letter_code
_entity_poly.pdbx_strand_id
1 'polypeptide(L)'
;MTFGEALLTVAIIAGQSLFVIVALLIFIAFALYADRKVWAAVQLRRGPNVVGPFGLLQSFADLLKFVLKEPVIPAPANKGIFLLAPLVTATLALASWAVIPFNPGWVIADINVGILYIFAISSLGVYGIIMGGWASNSKYPFLGALRSAAQMVSYEVSIGFVIITVLLCAGSLNLSQIVAAQDTRFGMLGWYWLWLFPMFVIFMISAMAETNRPPFDLPEAESELVAGFAVEYSSTPYLLFMLGEYVSIMVMCAVGSILFLGGWLSPIPFAPFTWIPGIFWFVLKASFLFFIIAMAKAIVPRYRYDQLMRLGWKVFLPISLAAVVIVAFVLKLTNLAPVTP
;
A
#
# COMPACT_ATOMS: atom_id res chain seq x y z
N MET A 1 8.98 13.38 33.39
CA MET A 1 9.11 14.31 32.26
C MET A 1 8.71 15.71 32.73
N THR A 2 9.59 16.69 32.61
CA THR A 2 9.22 18.09 32.81
C THR A 2 8.35 18.56 31.63
N PHE A 3 7.53 19.60 31.83
CA PHE A 3 6.70 20.17 30.77
C PHE A 3 7.53 20.56 29.52
N GLY A 4 8.75 21.09 29.74
CA GLY A 4 9.67 21.43 28.66
C GLY A 4 10.17 20.22 27.87
N GLU A 5 10.49 19.11 28.55
CA GLU A 5 10.89 17.85 27.86
C GLU A 5 9.74 17.25 27.05
N ALA A 6 8.51 17.28 27.57
CA ALA A 6 7.34 16.81 26.85
C ALA A 6 7.10 17.64 25.58
N LEU A 7 7.20 18.97 25.68
CA LEU A 7 7.05 19.88 24.53
C LEU A 7 8.13 19.63 23.46
N LEU A 8 9.37 19.44 23.87
CA LEU A 8 10.49 19.14 22.97
C LEU A 8 10.26 17.80 22.25
N THR A 9 9.84 16.76 22.99
CA THR A 9 9.54 15.44 22.40
C THR A 9 8.44 15.53 21.35
N VAL A 10 7.35 16.24 21.65
CA VAL A 10 6.25 16.46 20.69
C VAL A 10 6.74 17.21 19.46
N ALA A 11 7.56 18.24 19.63
CA ALA A 11 8.11 19.01 18.52
C ALA A 11 9.02 18.16 17.62
N ILE A 12 9.85 17.27 18.20
CA ILE A 12 10.70 16.34 17.45
C ILE A 12 9.85 15.35 16.65
N ILE A 13 8.86 14.72 17.28
CA ILE A 13 7.97 13.76 16.61
C ILE A 13 7.19 14.45 15.47
N ALA A 14 6.68 15.65 15.70
CA ALA A 14 5.99 16.43 14.68
C ALA A 14 6.93 16.77 13.50
N GLY A 15 8.16 17.16 13.77
CA GLY A 15 9.17 17.42 12.74
C GLY A 15 9.53 16.19 11.93
N GLN A 16 9.73 15.05 12.59
CA GLN A 16 9.98 13.75 11.92
C GLN A 16 8.78 13.33 11.06
N SER A 17 7.57 13.45 11.58
CA SER A 17 6.35 13.12 10.84
C SER A 17 6.18 14.01 9.60
N LEU A 18 6.39 15.31 9.74
CA LEU A 18 6.33 16.24 8.61
C LEU A 18 7.39 15.92 7.55
N PHE A 19 8.61 15.61 7.96
CA PHE A 19 9.68 15.20 7.04
C PHE A 19 9.30 13.94 6.26
N VAL A 20 8.79 12.91 6.93
CA VAL A 20 8.37 11.66 6.27
C VAL A 20 7.21 11.92 5.31
N ILE A 21 6.21 12.71 5.70
CA ILE A 21 5.08 13.06 4.82
C ILE A 21 5.56 13.79 3.57
N VAL A 22 6.41 14.81 3.70
CA VAL A 22 6.92 15.56 2.55
C VAL A 22 7.76 14.67 1.63
N ALA A 23 8.67 13.86 2.18
CA ALA A 23 9.48 12.92 1.41
C ALA A 23 8.61 11.90 0.67
N LEU A 24 7.56 11.38 1.32
CA LEU A 24 6.60 10.46 0.74
C LEU A 24 5.81 11.10 -0.40
N LEU A 25 5.31 12.32 -0.23
CA LEU A 25 4.56 13.02 -1.28
C LEU A 25 5.42 13.27 -2.51
N ILE A 26 6.70 13.63 -2.33
CA ILE A 26 7.65 13.77 -3.43
C ILE A 26 7.88 12.42 -4.12
N PHE A 27 8.07 11.35 -3.34
CA PHE A 27 8.24 10.01 -3.86
C PHE A 27 7.03 9.54 -4.68
N ILE A 28 5.82 9.80 -4.19
CA ILE A 28 4.56 9.48 -4.89
C ILE A 28 4.44 10.28 -6.20
N ALA A 29 4.86 11.54 -6.23
CA ALA A 29 4.84 12.33 -7.47
C ALA A 29 5.72 11.70 -8.55
N PHE A 30 6.90 11.18 -8.18
CA PHE A 30 7.77 10.43 -9.10
C PHE A 30 7.24 9.03 -9.41
N ALA A 31 6.60 8.36 -8.47
CA ALA A 31 5.97 7.06 -8.71
C ALA A 31 4.81 7.18 -9.71
N LEU A 32 3.99 8.22 -9.62
CA LEU A 32 2.94 8.55 -10.59
C LEU A 32 3.50 8.77 -12.01
N TYR A 33 4.63 9.47 -12.09
CA TYR A 33 5.35 9.64 -13.36
C TYR A 33 5.87 8.30 -13.88
N ALA A 34 6.49 7.47 -13.02
CA ALA A 34 7.01 6.16 -13.38
C ALA A 34 5.89 5.21 -13.86
N ASP A 35 4.74 5.16 -13.17
CA ASP A 35 3.56 4.38 -13.57
C ASP A 35 3.14 4.72 -15.01
N ARG A 36 3.00 6.02 -15.32
CA ARG A 36 2.64 6.49 -16.66
C ARG A 36 3.71 6.16 -17.72
N LYS A 37 4.99 6.20 -17.37
CA LYS A 37 6.10 5.85 -18.27
C LYS A 37 6.17 4.35 -18.55
N VAL A 38 6.06 3.52 -17.52
CA VAL A 38 6.04 2.06 -17.65
C VAL A 38 4.85 1.64 -18.52
N TRP A 39 3.66 2.14 -18.23
CA TRP A 39 2.48 1.83 -19.02
C TRP A 39 2.62 2.25 -20.48
N ALA A 40 3.12 3.46 -20.73
CA ALA A 40 3.36 3.95 -22.10
C ALA A 40 4.40 3.10 -22.85
N ALA A 41 5.49 2.68 -22.19
CA ALA A 41 6.52 1.85 -22.77
C ALA A 41 5.99 0.48 -23.19
N VAL A 42 5.18 -0.17 -22.36
CA VAL A 42 4.55 -1.47 -22.69
C VAL A 42 3.58 -1.34 -23.87
N GLN A 43 2.86 -0.22 -23.96
CA GLN A 43 1.94 0.07 -25.05
C GLN A 43 2.62 0.66 -26.31
N LEU A 44 3.96 0.70 -26.37
CA LEU A 44 4.74 1.24 -27.48
C LEU A 44 4.38 2.70 -27.84
N ARG A 45 4.00 3.52 -26.82
CA ARG A 45 3.71 4.94 -26.96
C ARG A 45 4.60 5.79 -26.04
N ARG A 46 4.69 7.07 -26.35
CA ARG A 46 5.43 8.02 -25.49
C ARG A 46 4.58 8.43 -24.30
N GLY A 47 5.11 8.25 -23.09
CA GLY A 47 4.55 8.82 -21.87
C GLY A 47 4.81 10.33 -21.77
N PRO A 48 4.47 10.99 -20.62
CA PRO A 48 4.72 12.40 -20.40
C PRO A 48 6.16 12.79 -20.72
N ASN A 49 6.39 13.79 -21.57
CA ASN A 49 7.72 14.20 -22.00
C ASN A 49 7.89 15.72 -22.21
N VAL A 50 6.81 16.52 -22.08
CA VAL A 50 6.80 17.95 -22.44
C VAL A 50 7.05 18.85 -21.22
N VAL A 51 6.47 18.54 -20.05
CA VAL A 51 6.55 19.41 -18.88
C VAL A 51 7.84 19.13 -18.12
N GLY A 52 8.82 20.03 -18.26
CA GLY A 52 10.16 19.89 -17.71
C GLY A 52 11.04 18.88 -18.47
N PRO A 53 12.30 18.65 -18.03
CA PRO A 53 13.21 17.67 -18.65
C PRO A 53 12.57 16.28 -18.64
N PHE A 54 12.39 15.66 -19.80
CA PHE A 54 11.78 14.33 -19.97
C PHE A 54 10.38 14.16 -19.39
N GLY A 55 9.66 15.24 -19.04
CA GLY A 55 8.34 15.22 -18.44
C GLY A 55 8.32 15.00 -16.91
N LEU A 56 9.45 15.16 -16.22
CA LEU A 56 9.59 14.92 -14.77
C LEU A 56 8.68 15.80 -13.92
N LEU A 57 8.35 17.02 -14.39
CA LEU A 57 7.49 17.94 -13.65
C LEU A 57 6.00 17.75 -13.93
N GLN A 58 5.60 16.74 -14.72
CA GLN A 58 4.20 16.52 -15.07
C GLN A 58 3.31 16.29 -13.85
N SER A 59 3.76 15.50 -12.88
CA SER A 59 2.97 15.22 -11.67
C SER A 59 2.76 16.47 -10.82
N PHE A 60 3.73 17.37 -10.77
CA PHE A 60 3.60 18.66 -10.06
C PHE A 60 2.64 19.61 -10.79
N ALA A 61 2.67 19.64 -12.13
CA ALA A 61 1.72 20.42 -12.92
C ALA A 61 0.29 19.89 -12.74
N ASP A 62 0.10 18.57 -12.71
CA ASP A 62 -1.20 17.95 -12.45
C ASP A 62 -1.71 18.29 -11.03
N LEU A 63 -0.83 18.27 -10.02
CA LEU A 63 -1.16 18.66 -8.66
C LEU A 63 -1.61 20.12 -8.59
N LEU A 64 -0.84 21.03 -9.21
CA LEU A 64 -1.17 22.46 -9.24
C LEU A 64 -2.51 22.70 -9.91
N LYS A 65 -2.79 22.02 -11.02
CA LYS A 65 -4.08 22.07 -11.73
C LYS A 65 -5.24 21.69 -10.79
N PHE A 66 -5.11 20.62 -10.00
CA PHE A 66 -6.18 20.19 -9.10
C PHE A 66 -6.39 21.15 -7.93
N VAL A 67 -5.33 21.78 -7.42
CA VAL A 67 -5.41 22.75 -6.32
C VAL A 67 -6.07 24.07 -6.79
N LEU A 68 -5.75 24.51 -8.01
CA LEU A 68 -6.28 25.78 -8.54
C LEU A 68 -7.69 25.64 -9.12
N LYS A 69 -8.15 24.43 -9.43
CA LYS A 69 -9.48 24.19 -10.00
C LYS A 69 -10.55 24.34 -8.91
N GLU A 70 -11.68 24.98 -9.24
CA GLU A 70 -12.82 25.10 -8.36
C GLU A 70 -13.49 23.74 -8.07
N PRO A 71 -13.75 23.38 -6.81
CA PRO A 71 -14.48 22.16 -6.45
C PRO A 71 -15.98 22.32 -6.74
N VAL A 72 -16.52 21.40 -7.52
CA VAL A 72 -17.97 21.34 -7.81
C VAL A 72 -18.60 20.31 -6.87
N ILE A 73 -19.60 20.74 -6.08
CA ILE A 73 -20.37 19.86 -5.19
C ILE A 73 -21.77 19.73 -5.77
N PRO A 74 -22.26 18.50 -6.07
CA PRO A 74 -23.60 18.28 -6.57
C PRO A 74 -24.67 18.81 -5.61
N ALA A 75 -25.74 19.38 -6.16
CA ALA A 75 -26.83 19.96 -5.35
C ALA A 75 -27.48 18.94 -4.37
N PRO A 76 -27.71 17.66 -4.76
CA PRO A 76 -28.30 16.65 -3.90
C PRO A 76 -27.31 16.03 -2.90
N ALA A 77 -26.01 16.34 -2.97
CA ALA A 77 -25.00 15.74 -2.13
C ALA A 77 -25.01 16.28 -0.70
N ASN A 78 -24.67 15.42 0.26
CA ASN A 78 -24.43 15.83 1.65
C ASN A 78 -23.03 16.47 1.74
N LYS A 79 -22.97 17.81 1.74
CA LYS A 79 -21.73 18.59 1.66
C LYS A 79 -20.70 18.22 2.74
N GLY A 80 -21.13 18.01 3.97
CA GLY A 80 -20.24 17.70 5.09
C GLY A 80 -19.53 16.36 4.91
N ILE A 81 -20.29 15.29 4.66
CA ILE A 81 -19.76 13.96 4.47
C ILE A 81 -18.99 13.87 3.14
N PHE A 82 -19.45 14.57 2.10
CA PHE A 82 -18.80 14.62 0.79
C PHE A 82 -17.36 15.16 0.86
N LEU A 83 -17.11 16.19 1.66
CA LEU A 83 -15.77 16.75 1.86
C LEU A 83 -14.95 15.94 2.89
N LEU A 84 -15.61 15.35 3.89
CA LEU A 84 -14.93 14.55 4.93
C LEU A 84 -14.38 13.23 4.37
N ALA A 85 -15.09 12.58 3.47
CA ALA A 85 -14.75 11.26 2.95
C ALA A 85 -13.33 11.18 2.34
N PRO A 86 -12.93 12.03 1.37
CA PRO A 86 -11.58 12.01 0.82
C PRO A 86 -10.51 12.39 1.85
N LEU A 87 -10.85 13.26 2.81
CA LEU A 87 -9.94 13.63 3.90
C LEU A 87 -9.64 12.41 4.79
N VAL A 88 -10.66 11.63 5.17
CA VAL A 88 -10.51 10.41 5.96
C VAL A 88 -9.62 9.41 5.21
N THR A 89 -9.89 9.16 3.92
CA THR A 89 -9.07 8.23 3.12
C THR A 89 -7.60 8.66 3.08
N ALA A 90 -7.32 9.92 2.77
CA ALA A 90 -5.95 10.43 2.65
C ALA A 90 -5.23 10.44 4.01
N THR A 91 -5.87 10.88 5.10
CA THR A 91 -5.25 10.94 6.42
C THR A 91 -4.94 9.55 6.99
N LEU A 92 -5.84 8.58 6.82
CA LEU A 92 -5.61 7.21 7.26
C LEU A 92 -4.47 6.56 6.46
N ALA A 93 -4.45 6.73 5.13
CA ALA A 93 -3.36 6.22 4.32
C ALA A 93 -2.00 6.79 4.76
N LEU A 94 -1.90 8.10 5.03
CA LEU A 94 -0.68 8.72 5.54
C LEU A 94 -0.32 8.24 6.96
N ALA A 95 -1.32 8.00 7.83
CA ALA A 95 -1.10 7.51 9.18
C ALA A 95 -0.46 6.11 9.22
N SER A 96 -0.69 5.26 8.21
CA SER A 96 -0.08 3.94 8.10
C SER A 96 1.46 3.99 8.09
N TRP A 97 2.06 5.08 7.62
CA TRP A 97 3.51 5.26 7.55
C TRP A 97 4.19 5.49 8.89
N ALA A 98 3.43 5.77 9.94
CA ALA A 98 3.99 6.02 11.27
C ALA A 98 4.76 4.82 11.86
N VAL A 99 4.39 3.60 11.49
CA VAL A 99 4.97 2.35 12.02
C VAL A 99 5.93 1.66 11.06
N ILE A 100 6.11 2.20 9.83
CA ILE A 100 6.99 1.59 8.83
C ILE A 100 8.45 1.96 9.14
N PRO A 101 9.31 0.96 9.41
CA PRO A 101 10.71 1.20 9.65
C PRO A 101 11.48 1.35 8.34
N PHE A 102 12.15 2.47 8.17
CA PHE A 102 12.98 2.77 6.98
C PHE A 102 14.41 2.26 7.11
N ASN A 103 14.91 2.18 8.35
CA ASN A 103 16.28 1.77 8.69
C ASN A 103 16.30 1.28 10.15
N PRO A 104 17.32 0.54 10.63
CA PRO A 104 17.44 0.20 12.03
C PRO A 104 17.30 1.43 12.93
N GLY A 105 16.32 1.43 13.84
CA GLY A 105 16.05 2.54 14.75
C GLY A 105 15.42 3.79 14.08
N TRP A 106 15.11 3.77 12.80
CA TRP A 106 14.50 4.89 12.11
C TRP A 106 13.03 4.60 11.76
N VAL A 107 12.19 4.75 12.75
CA VAL A 107 10.73 4.60 12.71
C VAL A 107 10.13 5.71 13.57
N ILE A 108 8.97 6.24 13.18
CA ILE A 108 8.30 7.29 13.97
C ILE A 108 7.72 6.69 15.25
N ALA A 109 7.05 5.54 15.13
CA ALA A 109 6.45 4.83 16.25
C ALA A 109 6.79 3.33 16.17
N ASP A 110 7.74 2.87 16.98
CA ASP A 110 8.07 1.45 17.09
C ASP A 110 7.10 0.77 18.06
N ILE A 111 6.04 0.20 17.51
CA ILE A 111 4.97 -0.44 18.27
C ILE A 111 5.10 -1.95 18.13
N ASN A 112 5.04 -2.69 19.25
CA ASN A 112 5.13 -4.15 19.25
C ASN A 112 4.05 -4.84 18.40
N VAL A 113 2.94 -4.16 18.14
CA VAL A 113 1.81 -4.63 17.31
C VAL A 113 1.71 -3.85 16.00
N GLY A 114 2.84 -3.39 15.44
CA GLY A 114 2.87 -2.50 14.28
C GLY A 114 2.11 -3.04 13.07
N ILE A 115 2.17 -4.34 12.80
CA ILE A 115 1.43 -4.93 11.69
C ILE A 115 -0.09 -4.86 11.88
N LEU A 116 -0.59 -5.05 13.11
CA LEU A 116 -2.02 -4.93 13.42
C LEU A 116 -2.50 -3.49 13.29
N TYR A 117 -1.64 -2.51 13.61
CA TYR A 117 -1.94 -1.10 13.39
C TYR A 117 -2.16 -0.80 11.90
N ILE A 118 -1.30 -1.30 11.00
CA ILE A 118 -1.46 -1.11 9.56
C ILE A 118 -2.79 -1.70 9.09
N PHE A 119 -3.14 -2.91 9.54
CA PHE A 119 -4.42 -3.54 9.21
C PHE A 119 -5.62 -2.74 9.70
N ALA A 120 -5.58 -2.27 10.94
CA ALA A 120 -6.66 -1.46 11.49
C ALA A 120 -6.87 -0.17 10.68
N ILE A 121 -5.79 0.49 10.28
CA ILE A 121 -5.85 1.71 9.46
C ILE A 121 -6.36 1.41 8.05
N SER A 122 -5.91 0.31 7.43
CA SER A 122 -6.38 -0.14 6.11
C SER A 122 -7.89 -0.39 6.13
N SER A 123 -8.38 -1.15 7.11
CA SER A 123 -9.80 -1.41 7.29
C SER A 123 -10.63 -0.13 7.46
N LEU A 124 -10.11 0.85 8.20
CA LEU A 124 -10.79 2.14 8.37
C LEU A 124 -10.81 2.96 7.08
N GLY A 125 -9.81 2.79 6.20
CA GLY A 125 -9.73 3.47 4.89
C GLY A 125 -10.93 3.17 4.00
N VAL A 126 -11.51 1.98 4.09
CA VAL A 126 -12.71 1.56 3.35
C VAL A 126 -13.90 2.47 3.62
N TYR A 127 -14.05 2.95 4.86
CA TYR A 127 -15.15 3.84 5.23
C TYR A 127 -15.12 5.17 4.47
N GLY A 128 -13.92 5.68 4.13
CA GLY A 128 -13.81 6.89 3.33
C GLY A 128 -14.44 6.73 1.94
N ILE A 129 -14.22 5.59 1.29
CA ILE A 129 -14.81 5.27 -0.01
C ILE A 129 -16.33 5.08 0.09
N ILE A 130 -16.80 4.34 1.10
CA ILE A 130 -18.24 4.12 1.34
C ILE A 130 -18.95 5.46 1.59
N MET A 131 -18.40 6.29 2.47
CA MET A 131 -18.97 7.60 2.78
C MET A 131 -18.99 8.50 1.55
N GLY A 132 -17.94 8.48 0.71
CA GLY A 132 -17.85 9.25 -0.52
C GLY A 132 -18.94 8.89 -1.52
N GLY A 133 -19.12 7.60 -1.78
CA GLY A 133 -20.17 7.12 -2.67
C GLY A 133 -21.58 7.40 -2.15
N TRP A 134 -21.80 7.25 -0.87
CA TRP A 134 -23.10 7.53 -0.26
C TRP A 134 -23.43 9.04 -0.23
N ALA A 135 -22.45 9.87 0.15
CA ALA A 135 -22.63 11.32 0.22
C ALA A 135 -22.92 11.98 -1.13
N SER A 136 -22.49 11.36 -2.21
CA SER A 136 -22.73 11.82 -3.59
C SER A 136 -24.21 11.77 -3.99
N ASN A 137 -25.03 10.97 -3.30
CA ASN A 137 -26.46 10.79 -3.54
C ASN A 137 -26.80 10.49 -5.02
N SER A 138 -25.97 9.68 -5.66
CA SER A 138 -26.09 9.27 -7.05
C SER A 138 -25.96 7.74 -7.15
N LYS A 139 -26.63 7.11 -8.14
CA LYS A 139 -26.69 5.65 -8.26
C LYS A 139 -25.33 5.02 -8.58
N TYR A 140 -24.56 5.62 -9.49
CA TYR A 140 -23.26 5.08 -9.92
C TYR A 140 -22.20 5.15 -8.81
N PRO A 141 -22.00 6.29 -8.12
CA PRO A 141 -21.09 6.38 -6.98
C PRO A 141 -21.42 5.40 -5.85
N PHE A 142 -22.72 5.24 -5.54
CA PHE A 142 -23.14 4.32 -4.48
C PHE A 142 -22.81 2.86 -4.83
N LEU A 143 -23.11 2.42 -6.07
CA LEU A 143 -22.79 1.07 -6.52
C LEU A 143 -21.26 0.85 -6.62
N GLY A 144 -20.50 1.85 -7.07
CA GLY A 144 -19.05 1.80 -7.10
C GLY A 144 -18.44 1.64 -5.71
N ALA A 145 -18.92 2.41 -4.74
CA ALA A 145 -18.47 2.33 -3.36
C ALA A 145 -18.76 0.96 -2.71
N LEU A 146 -19.95 0.39 -2.94
CA LEU A 146 -20.30 -0.94 -2.43
C LEU A 146 -19.42 -2.04 -3.06
N ARG A 147 -19.14 -1.96 -4.37
CA ARG A 147 -18.23 -2.90 -5.05
C ARG A 147 -16.81 -2.79 -4.50
N SER A 148 -16.32 -1.56 -4.29
CA SER A 148 -15.00 -1.34 -3.68
C SER A 148 -14.91 -1.92 -2.28
N ALA A 149 -15.89 -1.63 -1.42
CA ALA A 149 -15.92 -2.14 -0.06
C ALA A 149 -15.93 -3.68 -0.02
N ALA A 150 -16.77 -4.31 -0.84
CA ALA A 150 -16.83 -5.76 -0.90
C ALA A 150 -15.51 -6.37 -1.39
N GLN A 151 -14.84 -5.74 -2.35
CA GLN A 151 -13.53 -6.16 -2.85
C GLN A 151 -12.47 -6.05 -1.76
N MET A 152 -12.29 -4.86 -1.17
CA MET A 152 -11.27 -4.60 -0.16
C MET A 152 -11.41 -5.55 1.04
N VAL A 153 -12.61 -5.66 1.64
CA VAL A 153 -12.85 -6.57 2.77
C VAL A 153 -12.58 -8.03 2.42
N SER A 154 -12.94 -8.47 1.21
CA SER A 154 -12.71 -9.87 0.79
C SER A 154 -11.23 -10.21 0.67
N TYR A 155 -10.41 -9.29 0.16
CA TYR A 155 -8.96 -9.52 -0.02
C TYR A 155 -8.17 -9.26 1.25
N GLU A 156 -8.63 -8.38 2.13
CA GLU A 156 -8.05 -8.14 3.45
C GLU A 156 -8.01 -9.43 4.31
N VAL A 157 -9.07 -10.25 4.26
CA VAL A 157 -9.08 -11.56 4.94
C VAL A 157 -7.96 -12.46 4.42
N SER A 158 -7.77 -12.53 3.10
CA SER A 158 -6.71 -13.36 2.49
C SER A 158 -5.32 -12.86 2.85
N ILE A 159 -5.08 -11.53 2.81
CA ILE A 159 -3.82 -10.90 3.23
C ILE A 159 -3.55 -11.20 4.70
N GLY A 160 -4.56 -11.14 5.56
CA GLY A 160 -4.44 -11.47 6.97
C GLY A 160 -3.86 -12.85 7.22
N PHE A 161 -4.35 -13.89 6.54
CA PHE A 161 -3.79 -15.25 6.64
C PHE A 161 -2.36 -15.35 6.07
N VAL A 162 -2.08 -14.68 4.96
CA VAL A 162 -0.72 -14.62 4.41
C VAL A 162 0.25 -14.00 5.42
N ILE A 163 -0.14 -12.91 6.07
CA ILE A 163 0.71 -12.28 7.09
C ILE A 163 0.88 -13.17 8.31
N ILE A 164 -0.16 -13.88 8.77
CA ILE A 164 -0.03 -14.85 9.85
C ILE A 164 1.04 -15.90 9.53
N THR A 165 1.17 -16.36 8.28
CA THR A 165 2.24 -17.31 7.91
C THR A 165 3.64 -16.72 8.11
N VAL A 166 3.83 -15.46 7.76
CA VAL A 166 5.11 -14.75 7.98
C VAL A 166 5.37 -14.55 9.48
N LEU A 167 4.34 -14.14 10.23
CA LEU A 167 4.45 -13.92 11.67
C LEU A 167 4.80 -15.22 12.44
N LEU A 168 4.29 -16.37 12.00
CA LEU A 168 4.68 -17.66 12.55
C LEU A 168 6.19 -17.96 12.36
N CYS A 169 6.76 -17.53 11.23
CA CYS A 169 8.19 -17.67 10.96
C CYS A 169 9.04 -16.65 11.73
N ALA A 170 8.54 -15.41 11.86
CA ALA A 170 9.29 -14.32 12.49
C ALA A 170 9.17 -14.31 14.03
N GLY A 171 8.06 -14.84 14.58
CA GLY A 171 7.79 -14.86 16.03
C GLY A 171 7.44 -13.50 16.65
N SER A 172 7.21 -12.47 15.85
CA SER A 172 6.94 -11.12 16.34
C SER A 172 5.93 -10.37 15.45
N LEU A 173 5.15 -9.49 16.08
CA LEU A 173 4.24 -8.55 15.40
C LEU A 173 4.89 -7.18 15.11
N ASN A 174 6.12 -6.97 15.60
CA ASN A 174 6.88 -5.74 15.38
C ASN A 174 7.59 -5.79 14.02
N LEU A 175 7.38 -4.78 13.18
CA LEU A 175 7.92 -4.71 11.83
C LEU A 175 9.45 -4.71 11.81
N SER A 176 10.10 -4.03 12.75
CA SER A 176 11.56 -4.00 12.86
C SER A 176 12.13 -5.38 13.20
N GLN A 177 11.46 -6.12 14.09
CA GLN A 177 11.87 -7.48 14.46
C GLN A 177 11.63 -8.48 13.33
N ILE A 178 10.57 -8.31 12.52
CA ILE A 178 10.33 -9.14 11.32
C ILE A 178 11.48 -9.00 10.32
N VAL A 179 12.00 -7.79 10.12
CA VAL A 179 13.17 -7.57 9.25
C VAL A 179 14.42 -8.20 9.88
N ALA A 180 14.65 -8.01 11.18
CA ALA A 180 15.79 -8.60 11.88
C ALA A 180 15.79 -10.13 11.82
N ALA A 181 14.61 -10.77 11.87
CA ALA A 181 14.49 -12.24 11.73
C ALA A 181 14.88 -12.75 10.33
N GLN A 182 14.92 -11.89 9.31
CA GLN A 182 15.36 -12.21 7.96
C GLN A 182 16.86 -11.96 7.73
N ASP A 183 17.58 -11.44 8.74
CA ASP A 183 19.03 -11.24 8.65
C ASP A 183 19.77 -12.57 8.78
N THR A 184 20.05 -13.19 7.66
CA THR A 184 20.72 -14.48 7.55
C THR A 184 22.02 -14.38 6.77
N ARG A 185 22.96 -15.31 7.02
CA ARG A 185 24.24 -15.39 6.29
C ARG A 185 24.05 -15.63 4.78
N PHE A 186 22.89 -16.08 4.36
CA PHE A 186 22.57 -16.35 2.95
C PHE A 186 22.03 -15.12 2.19
N GLY A 187 21.90 -13.98 2.84
CA GLY A 187 21.35 -12.75 2.23
C GLY A 187 19.97 -13.01 1.64
N MET A 188 19.79 -12.63 0.36
CA MET A 188 18.50 -12.72 -0.35
C MET A 188 17.88 -14.13 -0.37
N LEU A 189 18.70 -15.20 -0.32
CA LEU A 189 18.22 -16.59 -0.30
C LEU A 189 17.63 -17.01 1.06
N GLY A 190 17.96 -16.29 2.13
CA GLY A 190 17.41 -16.50 3.46
C GLY A 190 16.10 -15.78 3.73
N TRP A 191 15.68 -14.86 2.86
CA TRP A 191 14.46 -14.10 3.03
C TRP A 191 13.20 -14.93 2.77
N TYR A 192 12.08 -14.52 3.36
CA TYR A 192 10.81 -15.27 3.31
C TYR A 192 10.20 -15.37 1.91
N TRP A 193 10.54 -14.51 0.95
CA TRP A 193 10.00 -14.59 -0.41
C TRP A 193 10.29 -15.94 -1.09
N LEU A 194 11.42 -16.58 -0.81
CA LEU A 194 11.79 -17.85 -1.41
C LEU A 194 11.05 -19.02 -0.74
N TRP A 195 11.06 -19.04 0.61
CA TRP A 195 10.48 -20.11 1.42
C TRP A 195 8.95 -20.09 1.42
N LEU A 196 8.37 -18.89 1.37
CA LEU A 196 6.92 -18.65 1.32
C LEU A 196 6.49 -18.10 -0.05
N PHE A 197 7.12 -18.53 -1.15
CA PHE A 197 6.87 -18.01 -2.49
C PHE A 197 5.38 -17.99 -2.88
N PRO A 198 4.57 -19.06 -2.66
CA PRO A 198 3.15 -19.00 -2.94
C PRO A 198 2.41 -17.91 -2.17
N MET A 199 2.81 -17.68 -0.92
CA MET A 199 2.22 -16.63 -0.08
C MET A 199 2.63 -15.23 -0.55
N PHE A 200 3.87 -15.07 -1.00
CA PHE A 200 4.32 -13.83 -1.62
C PHE A 200 3.49 -13.47 -2.86
N VAL A 201 3.23 -14.45 -3.73
CA VAL A 201 2.39 -14.24 -4.93
C VAL A 201 0.95 -13.87 -4.56
N ILE A 202 0.35 -14.59 -3.59
CA ILE A 202 -1.01 -14.27 -3.11
C ILE A 202 -1.03 -12.87 -2.47
N PHE A 203 -0.01 -12.51 -1.70
CA PHE A 203 0.12 -11.17 -1.13
C PHE A 203 0.12 -10.09 -2.21
N MET A 204 0.95 -10.22 -3.23
CA MET A 204 1.06 -9.24 -4.31
C MET A 204 -0.26 -9.06 -5.09
N ILE A 205 -0.95 -10.16 -5.40
CA ILE A 205 -2.24 -10.11 -6.09
C ILE A 205 -3.31 -9.50 -5.19
N SER A 206 -3.36 -9.87 -3.92
CA SER A 206 -4.32 -9.35 -2.95
C SER A 206 -4.07 -7.87 -2.65
N ALA A 207 -2.82 -7.42 -2.57
CA ALA A 207 -2.46 -6.01 -2.41
C ALA A 207 -2.94 -5.15 -3.60
N MET A 208 -2.82 -5.66 -4.84
CA MET A 208 -3.40 -4.97 -6.01
C MET A 208 -4.93 -4.90 -5.95
N ALA A 209 -5.58 -5.93 -5.45
CA ALA A 209 -7.03 -5.95 -5.31
C ALA A 209 -7.51 -5.02 -4.18
N GLU A 210 -6.78 -4.94 -3.07
CA GLU A 210 -7.10 -4.04 -1.95
C GLU A 210 -6.94 -2.58 -2.34
N THR A 211 -5.96 -2.26 -3.18
CA THR A 211 -5.72 -0.90 -3.67
C THR A 211 -6.53 -0.53 -4.92
N ASN A 212 -7.52 -1.34 -5.30
CA ASN A 212 -8.40 -1.12 -6.47
C ASN A 212 -7.65 -0.87 -7.79
N ARG A 213 -6.45 -1.43 -7.96
CA ARG A 213 -5.64 -1.23 -9.16
C ARG A 213 -5.96 -2.25 -10.26
N PRO A 214 -5.89 -1.84 -11.54
CA PRO A 214 -5.97 -2.80 -12.63
C PRO A 214 -4.97 -3.95 -12.46
N PRO A 215 -5.37 -5.20 -12.68
CA PRO A 215 -6.58 -5.67 -13.35
C PRO A 215 -7.86 -5.73 -12.49
N PHE A 216 -7.81 -5.29 -11.24
CA PHE A 216 -8.91 -5.38 -10.25
C PHE A 216 -9.62 -4.04 -10.00
N ASP A 217 -9.55 -3.13 -10.97
CA ASP A 217 -10.17 -1.80 -10.96
C ASP A 217 -11.68 -1.87 -11.30
N LEU A 218 -12.43 -2.58 -10.47
CA LEU A 218 -13.87 -2.76 -10.65
C LEU A 218 -14.72 -1.60 -10.11
N PRO A 219 -14.28 -0.89 -9.05
CA PRO A 219 -15.00 0.27 -8.56
C PRO A 219 -15.01 1.45 -9.55
N GLU A 220 -13.93 1.59 -10.35
CA GLU A 220 -13.72 2.67 -11.32
C GLU A 220 -13.96 2.21 -12.77
N ALA A 221 -14.53 1.02 -12.98
CA ALA A 221 -14.72 0.46 -14.32
C ALA A 221 -15.48 1.42 -15.24
N GLU A 222 -14.75 2.16 -16.08
CA GLU A 222 -15.31 3.19 -16.98
C GLU A 222 -16.43 2.64 -17.88
N SER A 223 -16.30 1.38 -18.31
CA SER A 223 -17.30 0.72 -19.17
C SER A 223 -18.61 0.35 -18.47
N GLU A 224 -18.62 0.28 -17.12
CA GLU A 224 -19.78 -0.15 -16.33
C GLU A 224 -20.35 0.96 -15.45
N LEU A 225 -19.50 1.74 -14.79
CA LEU A 225 -19.86 2.69 -13.73
C LEU A 225 -19.32 4.12 -13.97
N VAL A 226 -18.82 4.43 -15.17
CA VAL A 226 -18.24 5.71 -15.58
C VAL A 226 -16.92 6.01 -14.87
N ALA A 227 -16.94 6.35 -13.59
CA ALA A 227 -15.76 6.46 -12.70
C ALA A 227 -16.12 6.06 -11.26
N GLY A 228 -17.12 5.20 -11.11
CA GLY A 228 -17.53 4.61 -9.84
C GLY A 228 -17.77 5.62 -8.72
N PHE A 229 -17.16 5.41 -7.54
CA PHE A 229 -17.35 6.29 -6.39
C PHE A 229 -16.81 7.71 -6.60
N ALA A 230 -15.89 7.91 -7.53
CA ALA A 230 -15.25 9.19 -7.83
C ALA A 230 -15.97 10.05 -8.89
N VAL A 231 -17.06 9.56 -9.50
CA VAL A 231 -17.78 10.25 -10.60
C VAL A 231 -18.13 11.70 -10.30
N GLU A 232 -18.62 11.95 -9.08
CA GLU A 232 -19.08 13.29 -8.67
C GLU A 232 -17.96 14.15 -8.09
N TYR A 233 -16.78 13.58 -7.86
CA TYR A 233 -15.65 14.28 -7.26
C TYR A 233 -14.82 15.03 -8.31
N SER A 234 -14.43 16.26 -7.97
CA SER A 234 -13.60 17.12 -8.82
C SER A 234 -12.57 17.86 -7.96
N SER A 235 -11.55 18.46 -8.60
CA SER A 235 -10.58 19.35 -7.94
C SER A 235 -9.86 18.70 -6.74
N THR A 236 -9.68 19.45 -5.65
CA THR A 236 -8.97 18.99 -4.43
C THR A 236 -9.56 17.74 -3.78
N PRO A 237 -10.89 17.56 -3.64
CA PRO A 237 -11.47 16.33 -3.11
C PRO A 237 -11.11 15.08 -3.92
N TYR A 238 -11.10 15.17 -5.26
CA TYR A 238 -10.65 14.09 -6.13
C TYR A 238 -9.14 13.81 -5.94
N LEU A 239 -8.33 14.88 -5.85
CA LEU A 239 -6.90 14.75 -5.59
C LEU A 239 -6.61 13.99 -4.28
N LEU A 240 -7.39 14.24 -3.21
CA LEU A 240 -7.23 13.55 -1.93
C LEU A 240 -7.53 12.05 -2.03
N PHE A 241 -8.55 11.62 -2.80
CA PHE A 241 -8.79 10.20 -3.07
C PHE A 241 -7.63 9.57 -3.84
N MET A 242 -7.20 10.19 -4.95
CA MET A 242 -6.04 9.73 -5.73
C MET A 242 -4.77 9.64 -4.87
N LEU A 243 -4.54 10.62 -4.00
CA LEU A 243 -3.40 10.63 -3.08
C LEU A 243 -3.50 9.47 -2.10
N GLY A 244 -4.67 9.29 -1.47
CA GLY A 244 -4.90 8.16 -0.55
C GLY A 244 -4.64 6.81 -1.22
N GLU A 245 -5.09 6.62 -2.45
CA GLU A 245 -4.87 5.41 -3.23
C GLU A 245 -3.37 5.16 -3.49
N TYR A 246 -2.62 6.15 -3.99
CA TYR A 246 -1.19 5.98 -4.24
C TYR A 246 -0.38 5.80 -2.96
N VAL A 247 -0.75 6.48 -1.87
CA VAL A 247 -0.15 6.25 -0.55
C VAL A 247 -0.38 4.81 -0.10
N SER A 248 -1.61 4.28 -0.24
CA SER A 248 -1.94 2.90 0.12
C SER A 248 -1.17 1.87 -0.72
N ILE A 249 -0.99 2.10 -2.03
CA ILE A 249 -0.15 1.24 -2.87
C ILE A 249 1.29 1.20 -2.35
N MET A 250 1.84 2.37 -1.99
CA MET A 250 3.20 2.45 -1.46
C MET A 250 3.31 1.78 -0.09
N VAL A 251 2.28 1.87 0.77
CA VAL A 251 2.22 1.12 2.04
C VAL A 251 2.26 -0.38 1.77
N MET A 252 1.48 -0.90 0.82
CA MET A 252 1.49 -2.32 0.46
C MET A 252 2.85 -2.77 -0.11
N CYS A 253 3.49 -1.96 -0.94
CA CYS A 253 4.85 -2.22 -1.42
C CYS A 253 5.88 -2.21 -0.27
N ALA A 254 5.77 -1.27 0.66
CA ALA A 254 6.63 -1.19 1.84
C ALA A 254 6.45 -2.41 2.76
N VAL A 255 5.20 -2.77 3.07
CA VAL A 255 4.86 -3.96 3.87
C VAL A 255 5.34 -5.23 3.17
N GLY A 256 5.12 -5.37 1.86
CA GLY A 256 5.63 -6.51 1.07
C GLY A 256 7.16 -6.61 1.11
N SER A 257 7.86 -5.47 1.06
CA SER A 257 9.32 -5.42 1.22
C SER A 257 9.76 -5.88 2.61
N ILE A 258 9.09 -5.45 3.67
CA ILE A 258 9.37 -5.82 5.06
C ILE A 258 9.09 -7.30 5.32
N LEU A 259 7.94 -7.79 4.88
CA LEU A 259 7.50 -9.15 5.16
C LEU A 259 8.26 -10.22 4.37
N PHE A 260 8.61 -9.94 3.11
CA PHE A 260 9.14 -10.96 2.21
C PHE A 260 10.57 -10.70 1.72
N LEU A 261 10.96 -9.43 1.55
CA LEU A 261 12.23 -9.06 0.92
C LEU A 261 13.27 -8.51 1.92
N GLY A 262 13.05 -8.71 3.22
CA GLY A 262 14.01 -8.29 4.25
C GLY A 262 14.16 -6.77 4.41
N GLY A 263 13.15 -5.96 4.05
CA GLY A 263 13.13 -4.52 4.30
C GLY A 263 14.43 -3.80 3.91
N TRP A 264 15.12 -3.21 4.88
CA TRP A 264 16.39 -2.47 4.67
C TRP A 264 17.64 -3.35 4.55
N LEU A 265 17.53 -4.68 4.68
CA LEU A 265 18.69 -5.57 4.59
C LEU A 265 19.28 -5.56 3.17
N SER A 266 20.59 -5.64 3.07
CA SER A 266 21.30 -5.76 1.78
C SER A 266 21.02 -7.15 1.18
N PRO A 267 20.79 -7.24 -0.15
CA PRO A 267 20.56 -8.54 -0.80
C PRO A 267 21.78 -9.44 -0.78
N ILE A 268 22.98 -8.87 -0.71
CA ILE A 268 24.25 -9.58 -0.71
C ILE A 268 25.02 -9.21 0.56
N PRO A 269 25.35 -10.18 1.46
CA PRO A 269 25.91 -9.91 2.78
C PRO A 269 27.44 -9.71 2.76
N PHE A 270 28.02 -9.07 1.74
CA PHE A 270 29.43 -8.75 1.71
C PHE A 270 29.73 -7.34 1.18
N ALA A 271 30.89 -6.81 1.50
CA ALA A 271 31.35 -5.52 0.99
C ALA A 271 31.51 -5.57 -0.56
N PRO A 272 31.13 -4.54 -1.32
CA PRO A 272 30.74 -3.20 -0.86
C PRO A 272 29.23 -2.98 -0.60
N PHE A 273 28.38 -3.99 -0.80
CA PHE A 273 26.91 -3.84 -0.71
C PHE A 273 26.42 -3.48 0.70
N THR A 274 27.12 -3.94 1.74
CA THR A 274 26.82 -3.61 3.14
C THR A 274 27.17 -2.17 3.53
N TRP A 275 27.96 -1.44 2.72
CA TRP A 275 28.29 -0.04 2.97
C TRP A 275 27.17 0.92 2.57
N ILE A 276 26.24 0.44 1.72
CA ILE A 276 25.11 1.25 1.26
C ILE A 276 24.10 1.35 2.42
N PRO A 277 23.65 2.57 2.79
CA PRO A 277 22.66 2.74 3.83
C PRO A 277 21.38 1.93 3.55
N GLY A 278 20.81 1.28 4.58
CA GLY A 278 19.66 0.38 4.44
C GLY A 278 18.42 1.02 3.80
N ILE A 279 18.23 2.32 3.97
CA ILE A 279 17.12 3.05 3.35
C ILE A 279 17.12 2.94 1.81
N PHE A 280 18.31 2.92 1.16
CA PHE A 280 18.38 2.75 -0.29
C PHE A 280 17.90 1.37 -0.73
N TRP A 281 18.22 0.33 0.04
CA TRP A 281 17.75 -1.02 -0.22
C TRP A 281 16.24 -1.13 -0.02
N PHE A 282 15.72 -0.51 1.03
CA PHE A 282 14.29 -0.47 1.28
C PHE A 282 13.52 0.21 0.14
N VAL A 283 13.94 1.41 -0.25
CA VAL A 283 13.34 2.17 -1.35
C VAL A 283 13.45 1.42 -2.67
N LEU A 284 14.59 0.78 -2.95
CA LEU A 284 14.79 -0.01 -4.17
C LEU A 284 13.81 -1.19 -4.24
N LYS A 285 13.65 -1.94 -3.15
CA LYS A 285 12.74 -3.09 -3.08
C LYS A 285 11.28 -2.66 -3.18
N ALA A 286 10.89 -1.61 -2.47
CA ALA A 286 9.53 -1.06 -2.57
C ALA A 286 9.23 -0.57 -3.99
N SER A 287 10.20 0.11 -4.64
CA SER A 287 10.09 0.54 -6.03
C SER A 287 10.03 -0.63 -7.01
N PHE A 288 10.72 -1.71 -6.74
CA PHE A 288 10.66 -2.94 -7.54
C PHE A 288 9.28 -3.59 -7.46
N LEU A 289 8.69 -3.69 -6.25
CA LEU A 289 7.33 -4.19 -6.09
C LEU A 289 6.30 -3.29 -6.78
N PHE A 290 6.48 -1.97 -6.68
CA PHE A 290 5.66 -1.01 -7.42
C PHE A 290 5.78 -1.19 -8.93
N PHE A 291 6.99 -1.42 -9.44
CA PHE A 291 7.21 -1.71 -10.85
C PHE A 291 6.46 -2.97 -11.31
N ILE A 292 6.45 -4.04 -10.50
CA ILE A 292 5.67 -5.25 -10.79
C ILE A 292 4.16 -4.92 -10.88
N ILE A 293 3.64 -4.10 -9.97
CA ILE A 293 2.24 -3.64 -10.00
C ILE A 293 1.95 -2.83 -11.27
N ALA A 294 2.84 -1.90 -11.64
CA ALA A 294 2.70 -1.10 -12.85
C ALA A 294 2.75 -1.96 -14.13
N MET A 295 3.60 -2.98 -14.17
CA MET A 295 3.66 -3.95 -15.27
C MET A 295 2.39 -4.80 -15.34
N ALA A 296 1.89 -5.29 -14.20
CA ALA A 296 0.64 -6.05 -14.16
C ALA A 296 -0.54 -5.23 -14.72
N LYS A 297 -0.64 -3.96 -14.33
CA LYS A 297 -1.62 -3.01 -14.90
C LYS A 297 -1.53 -2.90 -16.42
N ALA A 298 -0.32 -2.95 -16.98
CA ALA A 298 -0.10 -2.77 -18.41
C ALA A 298 -0.37 -4.02 -19.25
N ILE A 299 -0.20 -5.21 -18.67
CA ILE A 299 -0.21 -6.51 -19.42
C ILE A 299 -1.51 -7.27 -19.19
N VAL A 300 -2.03 -7.28 -17.95
CA VAL A 300 -3.15 -8.16 -17.58
C VAL A 300 -4.49 -7.49 -17.92
N PRO A 301 -5.40 -8.19 -18.61
CA PRO A 301 -6.74 -7.68 -18.87
C PRO A 301 -7.57 -7.60 -17.59
N ARG A 302 -8.56 -6.71 -17.57
CA ARG A 302 -9.45 -6.47 -16.42
C ARG A 302 -10.28 -7.73 -16.12
N TYR A 303 -10.39 -8.08 -14.84
CA TYR A 303 -11.25 -9.15 -14.35
C TYR A 303 -12.70 -8.69 -14.23
N ARG A 304 -13.63 -9.65 -14.28
CA ARG A 304 -15.04 -9.40 -13.98
C ARG A 304 -15.30 -9.54 -12.48
N TYR A 305 -16.29 -8.85 -11.93
CA TYR A 305 -16.58 -8.83 -10.49
C TYR A 305 -16.80 -10.23 -9.89
N ASP A 306 -17.58 -11.09 -10.57
CA ASP A 306 -17.81 -12.47 -10.15
C ASP A 306 -16.55 -13.33 -10.13
N GLN A 307 -15.66 -13.14 -11.11
CA GLN A 307 -14.37 -13.83 -11.18
C GLN A 307 -13.44 -13.37 -10.04
N LEU A 308 -13.41 -12.08 -9.76
CA LEU A 308 -12.62 -11.51 -8.69
C LEU A 308 -13.06 -12.07 -7.32
N MET A 309 -14.36 -12.01 -7.02
CA MET A 309 -14.91 -12.53 -5.76
C MET A 309 -14.68 -14.05 -5.62
N ARG A 310 -14.78 -14.81 -6.73
CA ARG A 310 -14.47 -16.24 -6.74
C ARG A 310 -12.99 -16.50 -6.44
N LEU A 311 -12.10 -15.71 -7.00
CA LEU A 311 -10.65 -15.83 -6.75
C LEU A 311 -10.33 -15.62 -5.28
N GLY A 312 -10.85 -14.56 -4.66
CA GLY A 312 -10.62 -14.27 -3.24
C GLY A 312 -11.15 -15.37 -2.31
N TRP A 313 -12.45 -15.68 -2.44
CA TRP A 313 -13.14 -16.58 -1.49
C TRP A 313 -12.89 -18.05 -1.74
N LYS A 314 -12.81 -18.50 -3.02
CA LYS A 314 -12.70 -19.93 -3.34
C LYS A 314 -11.27 -20.40 -3.61
N VAL A 315 -10.33 -19.50 -3.85
CA VAL A 315 -8.94 -19.85 -4.15
C VAL A 315 -8.00 -19.33 -3.09
N PHE A 316 -7.92 -18.01 -2.89
CA PHE A 316 -6.93 -17.43 -2.01
C PHE A 316 -7.16 -17.73 -0.53
N LEU A 317 -8.40 -17.61 -0.06
CA LEU A 317 -8.73 -17.88 1.34
C LEU A 317 -8.44 -19.34 1.74
N PRO A 318 -8.87 -20.38 0.99
CA PRO A 318 -8.53 -21.76 1.35
C PRO A 318 -7.03 -22.04 1.28
N ILE A 319 -6.32 -21.51 0.28
CA ILE A 319 -4.87 -21.72 0.13
C ILE A 319 -4.11 -21.05 1.26
N SER A 320 -4.44 -19.79 1.60
CA SER A 320 -3.77 -19.05 2.67
C SER A 320 -4.05 -19.69 4.05
N LEU A 321 -5.28 -20.16 4.30
CA LEU A 321 -5.62 -20.89 5.50
C LEU A 321 -4.86 -22.23 5.62
N ALA A 322 -4.79 -22.99 4.54
CA ALA A 322 -4.01 -24.22 4.49
C ALA A 322 -2.52 -23.96 4.73
N ALA A 323 -1.98 -22.86 4.17
CA ALA A 323 -0.59 -22.47 4.38
C ALA A 323 -0.27 -22.17 5.84
N VAL A 324 -1.16 -21.51 6.60
CA VAL A 324 -1.00 -21.29 8.04
C VAL A 324 -0.80 -22.62 8.77
N VAL A 325 -1.66 -23.61 8.50
CA VAL A 325 -1.59 -24.93 9.15
C VAL A 325 -0.31 -25.66 8.75
N ILE A 326 0.03 -25.67 7.46
CA ILE A 326 1.23 -26.35 6.94
C ILE A 326 2.50 -25.72 7.53
N VAL A 327 2.61 -24.39 7.52
CA VAL A 327 3.78 -23.68 8.05
C VAL A 327 3.93 -23.94 9.56
N ALA A 328 2.85 -23.85 10.33
CA ALA A 328 2.87 -24.13 11.76
C ALA A 328 3.33 -25.58 12.04
N PHE A 329 2.85 -26.55 11.26
CA PHE A 329 3.25 -27.95 11.37
C PHE A 329 4.73 -28.17 11.03
N VAL A 330 5.22 -27.57 9.94
CA VAL A 330 6.63 -27.66 9.52
C VAL A 330 7.55 -27.05 10.59
N LEU A 331 7.24 -25.85 11.09
CA LEU A 331 8.02 -25.19 12.13
C LEU A 331 8.12 -26.03 13.41
N LYS A 332 7.02 -26.69 13.78
CA LYS A 332 7.01 -27.59 14.94
C LYS A 332 7.85 -28.85 14.72
N LEU A 333 7.77 -29.47 13.54
CA LEU A 333 8.56 -30.67 13.21
C LEU A 333 10.05 -30.40 13.12
N THR A 334 10.43 -29.26 12.55
CA THR A 334 11.85 -28.90 12.33
C THR A 334 12.48 -28.25 13.56
N ASN A 335 11.72 -27.99 14.64
CA ASN A 335 12.14 -27.21 15.81
C ASN A 335 12.71 -25.82 15.45
N LEU A 336 12.32 -25.26 14.31
CA LEU A 336 12.69 -23.92 13.83
C LEU A 336 11.69 -22.86 14.31
N ALA A 337 10.73 -23.22 15.16
CA ALA A 337 9.83 -22.24 15.73
C ALA A 337 10.64 -21.18 16.49
N PRO A 338 10.42 -19.87 16.23
CA PRO A 338 11.13 -18.84 16.95
C PRO A 338 10.86 -18.97 18.45
N VAL A 339 11.93 -18.96 19.23
CA VAL A 339 11.82 -18.95 20.70
C VAL A 339 11.22 -17.59 21.04
N THR A 340 9.97 -17.58 21.51
CA THR A 340 9.36 -16.34 22.04
C THR A 340 10.24 -15.82 23.18
N PRO A 341 10.67 -14.55 23.14
CA PRO A 341 11.48 -13.96 24.20
C PRO A 341 10.73 -13.89 25.53
#